data_068e6412e5a48c6485ed88e709565dd0
#
_entry.id   068e6412e5a48c6485ed88e709565dd0
#
_cell.length_a   1.000
_cell.length_b   1.000
_cell.length_c   1.000
_cell.angle_alpha   90.00
_cell.angle_beta   90.00
_cell.angle_gamma   90.00
#
_symmetry.space_group_name_H-M   'P 1'
#
loop_
_entity.id
_entity.type
_entity.pdbx_description
1 polymer ?
#
loop_
_entity_poly.entity_id
_entity_poly.type
_entity_poly.pdbx_seq_one_letter_code
_entity_poly.pdbx_strand_id
1 'polypeptide(L)'
;MKLNCVNVGYGDAFLFQSDNVNMLIDTGSGLESEYEGYEERINIVKFLEKEKISHIDELILTHIHEDHVGNLDSIIKSFSISRVWIPKDFEKVKKIEFIEDKEFNKNSSKLFSRALNEFAQALDFFRKNNIKVETLCVGDKRNIAGIDVSVLGASPDITDKFLQHYKSLYECKNFEQAQALVEQMDAMSNHTSLLLKLEYKSFKGLFCADNIPANWSEGIKECIKDINFIKIPHHGQLDAVDERFMRVMPIEFCITTASSERRYNSANPQIYELLKKWAKEDGRDIKVLFTDPSREYEYLKEVEYGNGSIEFEIDEAMAYRYKK
;
A
#
# COMPACT_ATOMS: atom_id res chain seq x y z
N MET A 1 17.82 -10.41 -3.23
CA MET A 1 16.38 -10.08 -3.34
C MET A 1 16.22 -8.84 -4.22
N LYS A 2 15.15 -8.79 -5.01
CA LYS A 2 14.79 -7.62 -5.80
C LYS A 2 13.46 -7.06 -5.30
N LEU A 3 13.37 -5.73 -5.17
CA LEU A 3 12.13 -5.01 -4.84
C LEU A 3 11.83 -4.01 -5.96
N ASN A 4 10.65 -4.09 -6.55
CA ASN A 4 10.14 -3.09 -7.48
C ASN A 4 9.04 -2.27 -6.79
N CYS A 5 9.25 -0.95 -6.69
CA CYS A 5 8.21 0.02 -6.34
C CYS A 5 7.61 0.48 -7.67
N VAL A 6 6.44 -0.02 -8.00
CA VAL A 6 5.85 0.17 -9.34
C VAL A 6 5.20 1.55 -9.43
N ASN A 7 5.47 2.29 -10.51
CA ASN A 7 4.80 3.56 -10.77
C ASN A 7 3.38 3.32 -11.32
N VAL A 8 2.44 3.15 -10.43
CA VAL A 8 1.01 3.01 -10.75
C VAL A 8 0.25 4.34 -10.71
N GLY A 9 0.96 5.46 -10.72
CA GLY A 9 0.38 6.78 -10.48
C GLY A 9 0.10 6.98 -8.99
N TYR A 10 -1.12 7.36 -8.64
CA TYR A 10 -1.56 7.41 -7.25
C TYR A 10 -1.96 6.00 -6.79
N GLY A 11 -1.21 5.42 -5.85
CA GLY A 11 -1.48 4.09 -5.31
C GLY A 11 -0.23 3.27 -5.00
N ASP A 12 -0.41 2.13 -4.39
CA ASP A 12 0.65 1.22 -3.96
C ASP A 12 0.67 -0.08 -4.78
N ALA A 13 1.85 -0.43 -5.28
CA ALA A 13 2.13 -1.75 -5.83
C ALA A 13 3.62 -2.07 -5.67
N PHE A 14 3.96 -3.09 -4.86
CA PHE A 14 5.34 -3.50 -4.58
C PHE A 14 5.54 -4.97 -4.91
N LEU A 15 6.47 -5.25 -5.82
CA LEU A 15 6.84 -6.61 -6.17
C LEU A 15 8.19 -6.98 -5.56
N PHE A 16 8.18 -7.97 -4.67
CA PHE A 16 9.38 -8.63 -4.14
C PHE A 16 9.64 -9.93 -4.87
N GLN A 17 10.90 -10.15 -5.25
CA GLN A 17 11.36 -11.35 -5.92
C GLN A 17 12.57 -11.92 -5.18
N SER A 18 12.43 -13.12 -4.62
CA SER A 18 13.47 -13.83 -3.89
C SER A 18 13.32 -15.33 -4.10
N ASP A 19 14.40 -16.03 -4.42
CA ASP A 19 14.43 -17.51 -4.55
C ASP A 19 13.32 -18.10 -5.43
N ASN A 20 13.01 -17.44 -6.55
CA ASN A 20 11.91 -17.76 -7.47
C ASN A 20 10.49 -17.60 -6.88
N VAL A 21 10.36 -16.87 -5.76
CA VAL A 21 9.08 -16.49 -5.18
C VAL A 21 8.77 -15.03 -5.53
N ASN A 22 7.56 -14.80 -6.01
CA ASN A 22 7.01 -13.47 -6.30
C ASN A 22 5.99 -13.11 -5.22
N MET A 23 6.31 -12.12 -4.40
CA MET A 23 5.40 -11.55 -3.42
C MET A 23 4.97 -10.16 -3.88
N LEU A 24 3.66 -9.97 -4.05
CA LEU A 24 3.06 -8.68 -4.42
C LEU A 24 2.34 -8.08 -3.22
N ILE A 25 2.64 -6.84 -2.90
CA ILE A 25 1.90 -6.04 -1.89
C ILE A 25 1.11 -4.98 -2.62
N ASP A 26 -0.20 -5.03 -2.50
CA ASP A 26 -1.21 -4.21 -3.19
C ASP A 26 -1.13 -4.27 -4.72
N THR A 27 -2.15 -3.74 -5.39
CA THR A 27 -2.32 -3.86 -6.83
C THR A 27 -2.43 -2.52 -7.57
N GLY A 28 -2.34 -1.41 -6.83
CA GLY A 28 -2.48 -0.06 -7.38
C GLY A 28 -3.89 0.24 -7.89
N SER A 29 -4.03 1.41 -8.50
CA SER A 29 -5.29 1.87 -9.06
C SER A 29 -5.66 1.15 -10.35
N GLY A 30 -6.93 0.79 -10.49
CA GLY A 30 -7.54 0.25 -11.71
C GLY A 30 -8.11 1.31 -12.65
N LEU A 31 -8.04 2.58 -12.29
CA LEU A 31 -8.59 3.68 -13.09
C LEU A 31 -7.71 3.95 -14.31
N GLU A 32 -8.29 3.91 -15.51
CA GLU A 32 -7.57 4.23 -16.75
C GLU A 32 -6.98 5.65 -16.73
N SER A 33 -7.66 6.59 -16.07
CA SER A 33 -7.19 7.97 -15.91
C SER A 33 -5.87 8.12 -15.14
N GLU A 34 -5.43 7.08 -14.41
CA GLU A 34 -4.09 7.08 -13.78
C GLU A 34 -2.98 6.90 -14.81
N TYR A 35 -3.28 6.27 -15.94
CA TYR A 35 -2.29 5.85 -16.94
C TYR A 35 -2.40 6.62 -18.26
N GLU A 36 -3.57 7.12 -18.59
CA GLU A 36 -3.81 7.81 -19.86
C GLU A 36 -3.05 9.15 -19.93
N GLY A 37 -2.15 9.28 -20.90
CA GLY A 37 -1.32 10.48 -21.09
C GLY A 37 -0.03 10.51 -20.29
N TYR A 38 0.29 9.45 -19.53
CA TYR A 38 1.52 9.32 -18.73
C TYR A 38 2.35 8.12 -19.20
N GLU A 39 3.49 8.40 -19.86
CA GLU A 39 4.37 7.35 -20.39
C GLU A 39 5.15 6.61 -19.28
N GLU A 40 5.37 7.28 -18.15
CA GLU A 40 6.14 6.78 -17.03
C GLU A 40 5.33 5.86 -16.11
N ARG A 41 4.01 5.92 -16.18
CA ARG A 41 3.10 5.11 -15.34
C ARG A 41 2.76 3.80 -16.04
N ILE A 42 2.70 2.75 -15.25
CA ILE A 42 2.38 1.42 -15.76
C ILE A 42 1.37 0.71 -14.85
N ASN A 43 0.30 0.21 -15.44
CA ASN A 43 -0.61 -0.67 -14.73
C ASN A 43 0.11 -1.94 -14.25
N ILE A 44 -0.20 -2.42 -13.06
CA ILE A 44 0.50 -3.56 -12.44
C ILE A 44 0.43 -4.83 -13.29
N VAL A 45 -0.68 -5.09 -13.98
CA VAL A 45 -0.81 -6.24 -14.88
C VAL A 45 0.24 -6.17 -15.99
N LYS A 46 0.32 -5.04 -16.68
CA LYS A 46 1.32 -4.81 -17.75
C LYS A 46 2.75 -4.85 -17.20
N PHE A 47 2.97 -4.37 -15.98
CA PHE A 47 4.27 -4.45 -15.32
C PHE A 47 4.69 -5.90 -15.11
N LEU A 48 3.82 -6.73 -14.53
CA LEU A 48 4.10 -8.15 -14.29
C LEU A 48 4.33 -8.92 -15.60
N GLU A 49 3.56 -8.61 -16.66
CA GLU A 49 3.79 -9.17 -17.99
C GLU A 49 5.16 -8.79 -18.57
N LYS A 50 5.55 -7.51 -18.45
CA LYS A 50 6.88 -7.02 -18.87
C LYS A 50 8.01 -7.71 -18.11
N GLU A 51 7.83 -7.98 -16.82
CA GLU A 51 8.77 -8.73 -15.97
C GLU A 51 8.67 -10.26 -16.21
N LYS A 52 7.80 -10.72 -17.11
CA LYS A 52 7.57 -12.15 -17.45
C LYS A 52 7.13 -13.00 -16.25
N ILE A 53 6.37 -12.39 -15.36
CA ILE A 53 5.76 -13.06 -14.23
C ILE A 53 4.43 -13.64 -14.68
N SER A 54 4.20 -14.90 -14.42
CA SER A 54 2.93 -15.62 -14.70
C SER A 54 2.27 -16.14 -13.43
N HIS A 55 2.99 -16.07 -12.31
CA HIS A 55 2.56 -16.59 -11.03
C HIS A 55 2.91 -15.66 -9.90
N ILE A 56 1.97 -15.44 -8.98
CA ILE A 56 2.15 -14.70 -7.72
C ILE A 56 2.05 -15.73 -6.61
N ASP A 57 3.15 -15.96 -5.90
CA ASP A 57 3.19 -16.90 -4.79
C ASP A 57 2.43 -16.36 -3.58
N GLU A 58 2.65 -15.09 -3.27
CA GLU A 58 2.06 -14.40 -2.13
C GLU A 58 1.51 -13.03 -2.57
N LEU A 59 0.20 -12.82 -2.40
CA LEU A 59 -0.46 -11.54 -2.59
C LEU A 59 -0.87 -11.00 -1.22
N ILE A 60 -0.37 -9.83 -0.85
CA ILE A 60 -0.73 -9.13 0.38
C ILE A 60 -1.60 -7.94 0.01
N LEU A 61 -2.82 -7.86 0.53
CA LEU A 61 -3.72 -6.73 0.37
C LEU A 61 -3.80 -6.00 1.70
N THR A 62 -3.35 -4.74 1.73
CA THR A 62 -3.17 -4.01 2.98
C THR A 62 -4.47 -3.48 3.56
N HIS A 63 -5.35 -2.94 2.72
CA HIS A 63 -6.68 -2.43 3.08
C HIS A 63 -7.57 -2.27 1.84
N ILE A 64 -8.81 -1.81 2.03
CA ILE A 64 -9.78 -1.70 0.94
C ILE A 64 -9.92 -0.23 0.50
N HIS A 65 -9.04 0.20 -0.41
CA HIS A 65 -9.19 1.42 -1.20
C HIS A 65 -8.83 1.14 -2.65
N GLU A 66 -9.38 1.93 -3.57
CA GLU A 66 -9.23 1.74 -5.01
C GLU A 66 -7.77 1.79 -5.46
N ASP A 67 -6.98 2.68 -4.91
CA ASP A 67 -5.56 2.87 -5.20
C ASP A 67 -4.63 1.78 -4.60
N HIS A 68 -5.20 0.81 -3.88
CA HIS A 68 -4.51 -0.38 -3.37
C HIS A 68 -5.05 -1.69 -3.96
N VAL A 69 -6.35 -1.80 -4.16
CA VAL A 69 -6.98 -3.03 -4.66
C VAL A 69 -7.63 -2.88 -6.04
N GLY A 70 -7.50 -1.73 -6.71
CA GLY A 70 -8.22 -1.39 -7.92
C GLY A 70 -7.91 -2.25 -9.14
N ASN A 71 -6.76 -2.93 -9.18
CA ASN A 71 -6.45 -3.91 -10.24
C ASN A 71 -6.69 -5.36 -9.81
N LEU A 72 -7.31 -5.61 -8.66
CA LEU A 72 -7.43 -6.96 -8.12
C LEU A 72 -8.20 -7.90 -9.06
N ASP A 73 -9.29 -7.42 -9.67
CA ASP A 73 -10.05 -8.18 -10.66
C ASP A 73 -9.20 -8.57 -11.89
N SER A 74 -8.38 -7.66 -12.37
CA SER A 74 -7.46 -7.91 -13.50
C SER A 74 -6.34 -8.89 -13.12
N ILE A 75 -5.80 -8.77 -11.91
CA ILE A 75 -4.77 -9.68 -11.39
C ILE A 75 -5.29 -11.11 -11.29
N ILE A 76 -6.46 -11.34 -10.69
CA ILE A 76 -7.02 -12.68 -10.52
C ILE A 76 -7.41 -13.35 -11.83
N LYS A 77 -7.67 -12.57 -12.89
CA LYS A 77 -7.96 -13.08 -14.23
C LYS A 77 -6.70 -13.40 -15.05
N SER A 78 -5.60 -12.70 -14.79
CA SER A 78 -4.38 -12.76 -15.62
C SER A 78 -3.29 -13.64 -15.04
N PHE A 79 -3.26 -13.84 -13.73
CA PHE A 79 -2.18 -14.57 -13.04
C PHE A 79 -2.70 -15.68 -12.16
N SER A 80 -1.92 -16.76 -12.05
CA SER A 80 -2.14 -17.74 -11.00
C SER A 80 -1.63 -17.19 -9.65
N ILE A 81 -2.36 -17.48 -8.58
CA ILE A 81 -2.04 -17.02 -7.22
C ILE A 81 -2.03 -18.24 -6.29
N SER A 82 -0.99 -18.38 -5.47
CA SER A 82 -0.93 -19.47 -4.50
C SER A 82 -1.61 -19.13 -3.18
N ARG A 83 -1.35 -17.93 -2.67
CA ARG A 83 -1.85 -17.48 -1.36
C ARG A 83 -2.15 -16.00 -1.34
N VAL A 84 -3.15 -15.62 -0.54
CA VAL A 84 -3.54 -14.24 -0.31
C VAL A 84 -3.54 -13.96 1.19
N TRP A 85 -2.99 -12.81 1.58
CA TRP A 85 -2.95 -12.30 2.94
C TRP A 85 -3.75 -11.02 3.03
N ILE A 86 -4.63 -10.93 4.01
CA ILE A 86 -5.53 -9.78 4.21
C ILE A 86 -5.58 -9.41 5.70
N PRO A 87 -6.04 -8.20 6.07
CA PRO A 87 -6.28 -7.86 7.47
C PRO A 87 -7.22 -8.86 8.14
N LYS A 88 -7.05 -9.03 9.44
CA LYS A 88 -7.85 -9.95 10.25
C LYS A 88 -9.36 -9.76 10.00
N ASP A 89 -10.04 -10.88 9.84
CA ASP A 89 -11.50 -10.98 9.65
C ASP A 89 -12.06 -10.35 8.37
N PHE A 90 -11.22 -9.80 7.48
CA PHE A 90 -11.69 -9.26 6.18
C PHE A 90 -12.16 -10.35 5.23
N GLU A 91 -11.81 -11.63 5.48
CA GLU A 91 -12.35 -12.78 4.75
C GLU A 91 -13.89 -12.93 4.91
N LYS A 92 -14.49 -12.22 5.87
CA LYS A 92 -15.93 -12.19 6.09
C LYS A 92 -16.68 -11.21 5.19
N VAL A 93 -15.96 -10.32 4.50
CA VAL A 93 -16.54 -9.34 3.58
C VAL A 93 -17.20 -10.06 2.39
N LYS A 94 -18.39 -9.61 2.03
CA LYS A 94 -19.21 -10.10 0.92
C LYS A 94 -19.69 -8.94 0.08
N LYS A 95 -20.00 -9.21 -1.19
CA LYS A 95 -20.57 -8.22 -2.09
C LYS A 95 -21.89 -7.66 -1.55
N ILE A 96 -22.07 -6.36 -1.73
CA ILE A 96 -23.29 -5.63 -1.37
C ILE A 96 -23.90 -5.05 -2.65
N GLU A 97 -24.80 -5.80 -3.27
CA GLU A 97 -25.34 -5.49 -4.61
C GLU A 97 -26.10 -4.16 -4.66
N PHE A 98 -26.83 -3.80 -3.60
CA PHE A 98 -27.69 -2.61 -3.63
C PHE A 98 -26.92 -1.28 -3.57
N ILE A 99 -25.59 -1.28 -3.28
CA ILE A 99 -24.74 -0.08 -3.38
C ILE A 99 -24.00 0.00 -4.71
N GLU A 100 -24.06 -1.05 -5.54
CA GLU A 100 -23.41 -1.10 -6.83
C GLU A 100 -24.05 -0.07 -7.78
N ASP A 101 -23.22 0.62 -8.53
CA ASP A 101 -23.63 1.66 -9.49
C ASP A 101 -24.47 2.82 -8.92
N LYS A 102 -24.49 2.98 -7.60
CA LYS A 102 -25.18 4.11 -6.97
C LYS A 102 -24.36 5.39 -7.08
N GLU A 103 -25.06 6.50 -7.19
CA GLU A 103 -24.45 7.83 -7.13
C GLU A 103 -24.27 8.26 -5.69
N PHE A 104 -23.00 8.34 -5.26
CA PHE A 104 -22.63 8.85 -3.94
C PHE A 104 -22.37 10.34 -4.00
N ASN A 105 -22.58 11.04 -2.87
CA ASN A 105 -22.32 12.47 -2.75
C ASN A 105 -20.84 12.81 -2.91
N LYS A 106 -19.95 11.87 -2.56
CA LYS A 106 -18.49 12.02 -2.66
C LYS A 106 -17.93 10.99 -3.65
N ASN A 107 -17.02 11.43 -4.52
CA ASN A 107 -16.36 10.54 -5.45
C ASN A 107 -15.50 9.49 -4.73
N SER A 108 -14.85 9.83 -3.60
CA SER A 108 -14.09 8.87 -2.80
C SER A 108 -14.97 7.72 -2.32
N SER A 109 -16.18 8.02 -1.81
CA SER A 109 -17.11 7.00 -1.34
C SER A 109 -17.64 6.12 -2.48
N LYS A 110 -17.79 6.67 -3.69
CA LYS A 110 -18.11 5.90 -4.90
C LYS A 110 -16.98 4.93 -5.24
N LEU A 111 -15.74 5.40 -5.23
CA LEU A 111 -14.56 4.56 -5.47
C LEU A 111 -14.40 3.50 -4.38
N PHE A 112 -14.59 3.89 -3.12
CA PHE A 112 -14.55 2.94 -2.00
C PHE A 112 -15.62 1.85 -2.13
N SER A 113 -16.86 2.20 -2.49
CA SER A 113 -17.94 1.20 -2.66
C SER A 113 -17.63 0.18 -3.76
N ARG A 114 -16.99 0.62 -4.84
CA ARG A 114 -16.50 -0.27 -5.90
C ARG A 114 -15.39 -1.18 -5.39
N ALA A 115 -14.35 -0.60 -4.75
CA ALA A 115 -13.24 -1.36 -4.18
C ALA A 115 -13.72 -2.41 -3.18
N LEU A 116 -14.71 -2.08 -2.33
CA LEU A 116 -15.32 -3.01 -1.38
C LEU A 116 -15.97 -4.20 -2.09
N ASN A 117 -16.75 -3.94 -3.15
CA ASN A 117 -17.41 -5.00 -3.90
C ASN A 117 -16.44 -5.82 -4.76
N GLU A 118 -15.41 -5.21 -5.35
CA GLU A 118 -14.34 -5.90 -6.09
C GLU A 118 -13.52 -6.79 -5.15
N PHE A 119 -13.17 -6.30 -3.97
CA PHE A 119 -12.51 -7.10 -2.94
C PHE A 119 -13.35 -8.32 -2.53
N ALA A 120 -14.66 -8.12 -2.30
CA ALA A 120 -15.57 -9.20 -1.98
C ALA A 120 -15.69 -10.24 -3.10
N GLN A 121 -15.73 -9.81 -4.37
CA GLN A 121 -15.75 -10.69 -5.53
C GLN A 121 -14.45 -11.49 -5.65
N ALA A 122 -13.30 -10.84 -5.38
CA ALA A 122 -12.01 -11.53 -5.36
C ALA A 122 -11.96 -12.60 -4.27
N LEU A 123 -12.47 -12.33 -3.07
CA LEU A 123 -12.58 -13.33 -2.01
C LEU A 123 -13.41 -14.55 -2.46
N ASP A 124 -14.53 -14.33 -3.14
CA ASP A 124 -15.34 -15.42 -3.69
C ASP A 124 -14.61 -16.18 -4.79
N PHE A 125 -13.85 -15.50 -5.63
CA PHE A 125 -12.99 -16.13 -6.63
C PHE A 125 -11.92 -17.01 -5.95
N PHE A 126 -11.23 -16.51 -4.93
CA PHE A 126 -10.21 -17.27 -4.21
C PHE A 126 -10.80 -18.56 -3.61
N ARG A 127 -11.96 -18.46 -2.95
CA ARG A 127 -12.64 -19.64 -2.39
C ARG A 127 -13.01 -20.66 -3.45
N LYS A 128 -13.60 -20.22 -4.57
CA LYS A 128 -14.01 -21.09 -5.67
C LYS A 128 -12.85 -21.82 -6.35
N ASN A 129 -11.68 -21.18 -6.36
CA ASN A 129 -10.48 -21.74 -7.00
C ASN A 129 -9.51 -22.40 -5.99
N ASN A 130 -9.94 -22.59 -4.72
CA ASN A 130 -9.12 -23.17 -3.65
C ASN A 130 -7.80 -22.41 -3.42
N ILE A 131 -7.77 -21.11 -3.68
CA ILE A 131 -6.63 -20.24 -3.33
C ILE A 131 -6.70 -19.96 -1.84
N LYS A 132 -5.58 -20.18 -1.16
CA LYS A 132 -5.53 -20.05 0.30
C LYS A 132 -5.60 -18.57 0.68
N VAL A 133 -6.64 -18.18 1.42
CA VAL A 133 -6.76 -16.85 2.04
C VAL A 133 -6.41 -16.98 3.52
N GLU A 134 -5.42 -16.21 3.98
CA GLU A 134 -5.02 -16.14 5.37
C GLU A 134 -5.15 -14.70 5.89
N THR A 135 -5.46 -14.57 7.17
CA THR A 135 -5.59 -13.27 7.82
C THR A 135 -4.35 -12.93 8.63
N LEU A 136 -4.03 -11.64 8.65
CA LEU A 136 -2.91 -11.08 9.41
C LEU A 136 -3.42 -10.14 10.51
N CYS A 137 -2.85 -10.27 11.69
CA CYS A 137 -3.09 -9.36 12.81
C CYS A 137 -1.78 -8.93 13.48
N VAL A 138 -1.85 -7.87 14.26
CA VAL A 138 -0.69 -7.36 15.02
C VAL A 138 -0.04 -8.48 15.82
N GLY A 139 1.28 -8.60 15.69
CA GLY A 139 2.11 -9.61 16.33
C GLY A 139 2.37 -10.86 15.47
N ASP A 140 1.66 -11.03 14.37
CA ASP A 140 1.95 -12.12 13.43
C ASP A 140 3.32 -11.96 12.78
N LYS A 141 4.00 -13.11 12.62
CA LYS A 141 5.28 -13.20 11.91
C LYS A 141 5.24 -14.32 10.91
N ARG A 142 5.79 -14.08 9.73
CA ARG A 142 5.91 -15.07 8.65
C ARG A 142 7.30 -14.96 8.03
N ASN A 143 7.81 -16.08 7.54
CA ASN A 143 8.99 -16.09 6.67
C ASN A 143 8.52 -16.48 5.27
N ILE A 144 8.77 -15.62 4.28
CA ILE A 144 8.39 -15.80 2.89
C ILE A 144 9.67 -15.74 2.06
N ALA A 145 10.16 -16.88 1.61
CA ALA A 145 11.39 -16.97 0.80
C ALA A 145 12.59 -16.20 1.38
N GLY A 146 12.79 -16.33 2.69
CA GLY A 146 13.87 -15.66 3.41
C GLY A 146 13.57 -14.22 3.82
N ILE A 147 12.41 -13.67 3.45
CA ILE A 147 11.94 -12.36 3.91
C ILE A 147 11.13 -12.58 5.19
N ASP A 148 11.59 -12.01 6.30
CA ASP A 148 10.83 -12.01 7.55
C ASP A 148 9.80 -10.87 7.52
N VAL A 149 8.53 -11.22 7.57
CA VAL A 149 7.39 -10.31 7.58
C VAL A 149 6.81 -10.26 8.98
N SER A 150 6.77 -9.09 9.60
CA SER A 150 6.15 -8.82 10.89
C SER A 150 5.02 -7.82 10.76
N VAL A 151 3.85 -8.12 11.35
CA VAL A 151 2.68 -7.23 11.34
C VAL A 151 2.68 -6.35 12.58
N LEU A 152 2.83 -5.03 12.39
CA LEU A 152 2.90 -4.04 13.46
C LEU A 152 1.59 -3.24 13.64
N GLY A 153 0.70 -3.25 12.66
CA GLY A 153 -0.63 -2.59 12.56
C GLY A 153 -1.47 -3.33 11.51
N ALA A 154 -2.79 -3.13 11.38
CA ALA A 154 -3.64 -2.19 12.08
C ALA A 154 -4.02 -2.67 13.50
N SER A 155 -4.41 -1.69 14.36
CA SER A 155 -4.96 -2.01 15.68
C SER A 155 -6.24 -2.86 15.57
N PRO A 156 -6.40 -3.92 16.37
CA PRO A 156 -7.63 -4.74 16.38
C PRO A 156 -8.89 -3.92 16.59
N ASP A 157 -8.86 -2.92 17.46
CA ASP A 157 -10.03 -2.07 17.76
C ASP A 157 -10.53 -1.30 16.51
N ILE A 158 -9.60 -0.86 15.66
CA ILE A 158 -9.94 -0.15 14.41
C ILE A 158 -10.56 -1.13 13.42
N THR A 159 -9.93 -2.30 13.26
CA THR A 159 -10.42 -3.35 12.36
C THR A 159 -11.80 -3.85 12.79
N ASP A 160 -12.00 -4.09 14.08
CA ASP A 160 -13.29 -4.53 14.62
C ASP A 160 -14.39 -3.47 14.40
N LYS A 161 -14.06 -2.19 14.58
CA LYS A 161 -15.00 -1.09 14.31
C LYS A 161 -15.37 -1.00 12.82
N PHE A 162 -14.41 -1.14 11.93
CA PHE A 162 -14.66 -1.20 10.48
C PHE A 162 -15.62 -2.34 10.14
N LEU A 163 -15.38 -3.54 10.67
CA LEU A 163 -16.22 -4.71 10.44
C LEU A 163 -17.63 -4.57 11.06
N GLN A 164 -17.78 -3.84 12.17
CA GLN A 164 -19.12 -3.48 12.70
C GLN A 164 -19.88 -2.58 11.73
N HIS A 165 -19.23 -1.53 11.17
CA HIS A 165 -19.85 -0.69 10.14
C HIS A 165 -20.19 -1.51 8.89
N TYR A 166 -19.28 -2.39 8.45
CA TYR A 166 -19.54 -3.30 7.33
C TYR A 166 -20.77 -4.18 7.59
N LYS A 167 -20.88 -4.79 8.78
CA LYS A 167 -22.04 -5.60 9.15
C LYS A 167 -23.34 -4.79 9.07
N SER A 168 -23.34 -3.57 9.62
CA SER A 168 -24.49 -2.67 9.55
C SER A 168 -24.83 -2.31 8.11
N LEU A 169 -23.83 -2.07 7.26
CA LEU A 169 -24.00 -1.80 5.84
C LEU A 169 -24.58 -3.02 5.11
N TYR A 170 -24.09 -4.23 5.41
CA TYR A 170 -24.57 -5.45 4.79
C TYR A 170 -26.04 -5.76 5.15
N GLU A 171 -26.48 -5.41 6.36
CA GLU A 171 -27.85 -5.56 6.84
C GLU A 171 -28.78 -4.42 6.39
N CYS A 172 -28.22 -3.32 5.88
CA CYS A 172 -28.96 -2.13 5.46
C CYS A 172 -29.78 -2.42 4.19
N LYS A 173 -30.98 -1.83 4.13
CA LYS A 173 -31.89 -1.94 2.97
C LYS A 173 -32.23 -0.60 2.32
N ASN A 174 -31.70 0.49 2.88
CA ASN A 174 -31.97 1.85 2.47
C ASN A 174 -30.65 2.50 2.03
N PHE A 175 -30.62 3.03 0.80
CA PHE A 175 -29.40 3.61 0.24
C PHE A 175 -28.95 4.87 0.99
N GLU A 176 -29.86 5.69 1.50
CA GLU A 176 -29.50 6.90 2.27
C GLU A 176 -28.71 6.55 3.54
N GLN A 177 -29.16 5.51 4.26
CA GLN A 177 -28.42 4.99 5.42
C GLN A 177 -27.11 4.32 5.00
N ALA A 178 -27.14 3.57 3.91
CA ALA A 178 -25.96 2.92 3.38
C ALA A 178 -24.88 3.94 2.96
N GLN A 179 -25.27 5.05 2.33
CA GLN A 179 -24.34 6.11 1.95
C GLN A 179 -23.57 6.64 3.16
N ALA A 180 -24.24 6.91 4.28
CA ALA A 180 -23.58 7.38 5.49
C ALA A 180 -22.58 6.36 6.06
N LEU A 181 -22.92 5.06 6.02
CA LEU A 181 -22.03 3.98 6.45
C LEU A 181 -20.83 3.83 5.51
N VAL A 182 -21.04 3.91 4.21
CA VAL A 182 -19.95 3.89 3.19
C VAL A 182 -19.01 5.06 3.41
N GLU A 183 -19.52 6.28 3.64
CA GLU A 183 -18.68 7.46 3.91
C GLU A 183 -17.86 7.30 5.21
N GLN A 184 -18.41 6.68 6.24
CA GLN A 184 -17.70 6.38 7.49
C GLN A 184 -16.62 5.32 7.28
N MET A 185 -16.92 4.27 6.52
CA MET A 185 -15.97 3.19 6.21
C MET A 185 -14.84 3.69 5.32
N ASP A 186 -15.13 4.50 4.30
CA ASP A 186 -14.16 5.17 3.44
C ASP A 186 -13.17 5.98 4.29
N ALA A 187 -13.68 6.87 5.16
CA ALA A 187 -12.85 7.71 6.03
C ALA A 187 -11.97 6.94 7.03
N MET A 188 -12.34 5.70 7.40
CA MET A 188 -11.56 4.91 8.35
C MET A 188 -10.76 3.78 7.72
N SER A 189 -10.93 3.51 6.43
CA SER A 189 -10.27 2.39 5.74
C SER A 189 -8.75 2.47 5.82
N ASN A 190 -8.15 3.65 5.65
CA ASN A 190 -6.72 3.88 5.81
C ASN A 190 -6.18 3.40 7.17
N HIS A 191 -6.97 3.58 8.23
CA HIS A 191 -6.57 3.15 9.57
C HIS A 191 -6.58 1.63 9.75
N THR A 192 -7.25 0.89 8.84
CA THR A 192 -7.24 -0.58 8.82
C THR A 192 -6.05 -1.17 8.07
N SER A 193 -5.23 -0.34 7.43
CA SER A 193 -4.07 -0.76 6.65
C SER A 193 -3.09 -1.58 7.48
N LEU A 194 -2.62 -2.67 6.90
CA LEU A 194 -1.50 -3.43 7.48
C LEU A 194 -0.24 -2.57 7.52
N LEU A 195 0.36 -2.45 8.70
CA LEU A 195 1.69 -1.88 8.86
C LEU A 195 2.68 -3.03 8.94
N LEU A 196 3.50 -3.20 7.91
CA LEU A 196 4.37 -4.36 7.74
C LEU A 196 5.84 -3.97 7.89
N LYS A 197 6.56 -4.68 8.75
CA LYS A 197 8.02 -4.68 8.76
C LYS A 197 8.51 -5.88 7.97
N LEU A 198 9.34 -5.64 6.95
CA LEU A 198 9.97 -6.67 6.13
C LEU A 198 11.49 -6.63 6.33
N GLU A 199 12.09 -7.78 6.60
CA GLU A 199 13.52 -7.88 6.86
C GLU A 199 14.16 -8.94 5.96
N TYR A 200 15.25 -8.53 5.29
CA TYR A 200 16.06 -9.43 4.48
C TYR A 200 17.51 -8.91 4.43
N LYS A 201 18.46 -9.63 5.02
CA LYS A 201 19.87 -9.23 5.14
C LYS A 201 20.01 -7.79 5.70
N SER A 202 20.59 -6.86 4.93
CA SER A 202 20.73 -5.45 5.31
C SER A 202 19.44 -4.65 5.24
N PHE A 203 18.43 -5.14 4.52
CA PHE A 203 17.15 -4.45 4.32
C PHE A 203 16.24 -4.59 5.54
N LYS A 204 15.79 -3.46 6.06
CA LYS A 204 14.82 -3.33 7.13
C LYS A 204 13.75 -2.35 6.68
N GLY A 205 12.72 -2.84 5.98
CA GLY A 205 11.69 -2.03 5.37
C GLY A 205 10.44 -1.89 6.24
N LEU A 206 9.90 -0.68 6.34
CA LEU A 206 8.58 -0.40 6.90
C LEU A 206 7.63 -0.01 5.77
N PHE A 207 6.65 -0.87 5.49
CA PHE A 207 5.59 -0.65 4.51
C PHE A 207 4.34 -0.23 5.24
N CYS A 208 4.03 1.06 5.14
CA CYS A 208 2.97 1.67 5.93
C CYS A 208 1.60 1.58 5.26
N ALA A 209 1.54 1.30 3.96
CA ALA A 209 0.35 1.55 3.16
C ALA A 209 -0.22 2.94 3.55
N ASP A 210 -1.45 3.04 4.01
CA ASP A 210 -2.04 4.31 4.45
C ASP A 210 -2.18 4.43 5.97
N ASN A 211 -1.52 3.51 6.71
CA ASN A 211 -1.50 3.54 8.17
C ASN A 211 -0.57 4.65 8.68
N ILE A 212 -1.14 5.70 9.22
CA ILE A 212 -0.43 6.91 9.67
C ILE A 212 0.12 6.81 11.10
N PRO A 213 1.16 7.57 11.45
CA PRO A 213 1.77 7.54 12.78
C PRO A 213 0.82 7.85 13.94
N ALA A 214 -0.28 8.57 13.69
CA ALA A 214 -1.30 8.83 14.71
C ALA A 214 -1.97 7.54 15.24
N ASN A 215 -1.92 6.44 14.48
CA ASN A 215 -2.44 5.14 14.87
C ASN A 215 -1.39 4.25 15.57
N TRP A 216 -0.12 4.68 15.62
CA TRP A 216 0.95 3.86 16.14
C TRP A 216 1.06 3.98 17.65
N SER A 217 1.17 2.86 18.33
CA SER A 217 1.41 2.84 19.78
C SER A 217 2.87 3.23 20.10
N GLU A 218 3.13 3.77 21.29
CA GLU A 218 4.50 4.06 21.73
C GLU A 218 5.39 2.80 21.75
N GLY A 219 4.79 1.63 22.00
CA GLY A 219 5.52 0.35 22.00
C GLY A 219 6.10 -0.06 20.65
N ILE A 220 5.60 0.51 19.53
CA ILE A 220 6.11 0.19 18.20
C ILE A 220 7.57 0.66 18.00
N LYS A 221 8.02 1.68 18.75
CA LYS A 221 9.36 2.27 18.62
C LYS A 221 10.46 1.22 18.72
N GLU A 222 10.30 0.23 19.59
CA GLU A 222 11.28 -0.85 19.73
C GLU A 222 11.32 -1.75 18.48
N CYS A 223 10.21 -1.87 17.76
CA CYS A 223 10.12 -2.68 16.55
C CYS A 223 10.67 -1.97 15.30
N ILE A 224 10.69 -0.62 15.31
CA ILE A 224 11.07 0.18 14.14
C ILE A 224 12.46 0.84 14.25
N LYS A 225 13.17 0.71 15.36
CA LYS A 225 14.45 1.39 15.63
C LYS A 225 15.60 1.01 14.68
N ASP A 226 15.45 -0.03 13.89
CA ASP A 226 16.42 -0.52 12.92
C ASP A 226 15.97 -0.32 11.46
N ILE A 227 14.85 0.36 11.22
CA ILE A 227 14.30 0.60 9.88
C ILE A 227 15.21 1.54 9.09
N ASN A 228 15.69 1.07 7.94
CA ASN A 228 16.50 1.85 7.01
C ASN A 228 15.78 2.18 5.68
N PHE A 229 14.62 1.58 5.45
CA PHE A 229 13.78 1.82 4.29
C PHE A 229 12.33 2.05 4.72
N ILE A 230 11.70 3.12 4.29
CA ILE A 230 10.28 3.38 4.55
C ILE A 230 9.51 3.67 3.27
N LYS A 231 8.39 2.96 3.03
CA LYS A 231 7.31 3.47 2.20
C LYS A 231 6.53 4.46 3.06
N ILE A 232 6.57 5.73 2.67
CA ILE A 232 5.93 6.79 3.47
C ILE A 232 4.44 6.52 3.65
N PRO A 233 3.86 6.70 4.85
CA PRO A 233 2.43 6.54 5.07
C PRO A 233 1.59 7.40 4.13
N HIS A 234 0.40 6.92 3.75
CA HIS A 234 -0.68 7.69 3.13
C HIS A 234 -0.17 8.60 1.98
N HIS A 235 0.63 7.99 1.09
CA HIS A 235 1.23 8.64 -0.10
C HIS A 235 1.92 9.99 0.18
N GLY A 236 2.38 10.20 1.42
CA GLY A 236 3.04 11.44 1.82
C GLY A 236 2.11 12.63 1.99
N GLN A 237 0.87 12.43 2.45
CA GLN A 237 0.02 13.52 2.93
C GLN A 237 0.57 14.12 4.23
N LEU A 238 0.03 15.24 4.70
CA LEU A 238 0.55 15.96 5.88
C LEU A 238 0.58 15.13 7.17
N ASP A 239 -0.28 14.13 7.28
CA ASP A 239 -0.38 13.20 8.41
C ASP A 239 0.61 12.01 8.33
N ALA A 240 1.41 11.96 7.28
CA ALA A 240 2.32 10.85 7.00
C ALA A 240 3.52 10.77 7.96
N VAL A 241 3.87 11.84 8.67
CA VAL A 241 5.05 11.89 9.52
C VAL A 241 4.75 12.38 10.93
N ASP A 242 5.47 11.82 11.89
CA ASP A 242 5.49 12.27 13.28
C ASP A 242 6.94 12.15 13.80
N GLU A 243 7.50 13.24 14.29
CA GLU A 243 8.88 13.33 14.77
C GLU A 243 9.24 12.22 15.77
N ARG A 244 8.30 11.88 16.67
CA ARG A 244 8.47 10.84 17.71
C ARG A 244 8.82 9.46 17.16
N PHE A 245 8.33 9.14 15.95
CA PHE A 245 8.56 7.86 15.29
C PHE A 245 9.63 7.95 14.20
N MET A 246 9.66 9.03 13.41
CA MET A 246 10.61 9.17 12.31
C MET A 246 12.06 9.28 12.79
N ARG A 247 12.30 9.93 13.94
CA ARG A 247 13.67 10.10 14.48
C ARG A 247 14.27 8.83 15.08
N VAL A 248 13.46 7.85 15.49
CA VAL A 248 14.00 6.59 16.04
C VAL A 248 14.48 5.63 14.95
N MET A 249 14.07 5.86 13.69
CA MET A 249 14.45 5.03 12.54
C MET A 249 15.69 5.58 11.83
N PRO A 250 16.75 4.78 11.60
CA PRO A 250 17.91 5.17 10.80
C PRO A 250 17.59 5.13 9.29
N ILE A 251 16.56 5.84 8.86
CA ILE A 251 16.06 5.81 7.47
C ILE A 251 17.14 6.27 6.51
N GLU A 252 17.48 5.43 5.53
CA GLU A 252 18.34 5.74 4.40
C GLU A 252 17.51 6.05 3.14
N PHE A 253 16.39 5.33 2.96
CA PHE A 253 15.51 5.47 1.81
C PHE A 253 14.06 5.73 2.25
N CYS A 254 13.47 6.81 1.75
CA CYS A 254 12.07 7.15 1.89
C CYS A 254 11.40 7.10 0.52
N ILE A 255 10.47 6.16 0.31
CA ILE A 255 9.78 5.96 -0.96
C ILE A 255 8.38 6.57 -0.88
N THR A 256 8.06 7.36 -1.90
CA THR A 256 6.73 7.96 -2.07
C THR A 256 6.07 7.42 -3.35
N THR A 257 4.90 6.86 -3.19
CA THR A 257 4.04 6.31 -4.23
C THR A 257 2.82 7.22 -4.43
N ALA A 258 3.04 8.34 -5.07
CA ALA A 258 2.02 9.36 -5.31
C ALA A 258 2.10 9.82 -6.76
N SER A 259 1.01 10.31 -7.31
CA SER A 259 0.98 10.88 -8.66
C SER A 259 1.64 12.26 -8.70
N SER A 260 2.24 12.60 -9.84
CA SER A 260 2.90 13.89 -10.07
C SER A 260 1.93 15.09 -9.95
N GLU A 261 0.63 14.86 -10.09
CA GLU A 261 -0.41 15.86 -9.84
C GLU A 261 -0.71 16.08 -8.35
N ARG A 262 -0.09 15.28 -7.47
CA ARG A 262 -0.27 15.38 -6.03
C ARG A 262 -1.73 15.30 -5.60
N ARG A 263 -2.45 14.31 -6.10
CA ARG A 263 -3.85 14.08 -5.71
C ARG A 263 -4.00 14.03 -4.20
N TYR A 264 -5.08 14.57 -3.69
CA TYR A 264 -5.39 14.62 -2.26
C TYR A 264 -4.31 15.32 -1.40
N ASN A 265 -3.52 16.23 -2.02
CA ASN A 265 -2.37 16.87 -1.39
C ASN A 265 -1.30 15.87 -0.89
N SER A 266 -1.19 14.74 -1.61
CA SER A 266 -0.14 13.74 -1.41
C SER A 266 1.24 14.28 -1.77
N ALA A 267 2.29 13.53 -1.45
CA ALA A 267 3.66 13.97 -1.64
C ALA A 267 3.86 15.43 -1.17
N ASN A 268 3.37 15.77 0.02
CA ASN A 268 3.39 17.14 0.50
C ASN A 268 4.84 17.59 0.79
N PRO A 269 5.33 18.72 0.20
CA PRO A 269 6.71 19.17 0.36
C PRO A 269 7.14 19.34 1.82
N GLN A 270 6.24 19.79 2.69
CA GLN A 270 6.56 20.03 4.11
C GLN A 270 7.06 18.77 4.82
N ILE A 271 6.54 17.59 4.48
CA ILE A 271 6.99 16.37 5.15
C ILE A 271 8.43 15.99 4.79
N TYR A 272 8.85 16.24 3.54
CA TYR A 272 10.22 15.95 3.10
C TYR A 272 11.22 16.98 3.66
N GLU A 273 10.81 18.23 3.79
CA GLU A 273 11.60 19.25 4.49
C GLU A 273 11.81 18.86 5.96
N LEU A 274 10.77 18.38 6.65
CA LEU A 274 10.87 17.88 8.02
C LEU A 274 11.78 16.65 8.11
N LEU A 275 11.58 15.66 7.25
CA LEU A 275 12.40 14.44 7.22
C LEU A 275 13.89 14.76 6.98
N LYS A 276 14.19 15.59 5.97
CA LYS A 276 15.57 16.04 5.69
C LYS A 276 16.16 16.84 6.86
N LYS A 277 15.37 17.72 7.50
CA LYS A 277 15.77 18.48 8.67
C LYS A 277 16.14 17.55 9.81
N TRP A 278 15.25 16.64 10.21
CA TRP A 278 15.48 15.71 11.32
C TRP A 278 16.67 14.78 11.05
N ALA A 279 16.77 14.24 9.84
CA ALA A 279 17.92 13.42 9.46
C ALA A 279 19.24 14.19 9.62
N LYS A 280 19.31 15.46 9.13
CA LYS A 280 20.49 16.31 9.26
C LYS A 280 20.83 16.64 10.73
N GLU A 281 19.84 16.94 11.56
CA GLU A 281 20.03 17.18 13.00
C GLU A 281 20.61 15.94 13.70
N ASP A 282 20.22 14.75 13.26
CA ASP A 282 20.71 13.45 13.77
C ASP A 282 22.02 12.99 13.09
N GLY A 283 22.66 13.85 12.26
CA GLY A 283 23.90 13.51 11.55
C GLY A 283 23.75 12.46 10.45
N ARG A 284 22.53 12.30 9.91
CA ARG A 284 22.18 11.32 8.87
C ARG A 284 21.84 12.03 7.56
N ASP A 285 21.92 11.28 6.47
CA ASP A 285 21.34 11.66 5.17
C ASP A 285 20.23 10.68 4.79
N ILE A 286 19.16 11.19 4.19
CA ILE A 286 18.01 10.42 3.74
C ILE A 286 17.78 10.68 2.24
N LYS A 287 17.67 9.60 1.46
CA LYS A 287 17.29 9.67 0.05
C LYS A 287 15.79 9.60 -0.07
N VAL A 288 15.19 10.65 -0.60
CA VAL A 288 13.74 10.72 -0.86
C VAL A 288 13.52 10.41 -2.34
N LEU A 289 12.81 9.32 -2.61
CA LEU A 289 12.57 8.82 -3.95
C LEU A 289 11.06 8.79 -4.22
N PHE A 290 10.66 9.11 -5.45
CA PHE A 290 9.27 9.12 -5.90
C PHE A 290 9.12 8.20 -7.10
N THR A 291 8.05 7.41 -7.12
CA THR A 291 7.69 6.63 -8.31
C THR A 291 7.22 7.53 -9.46
N ASP A 292 6.54 8.64 -9.13
CA ASP A 292 6.05 9.63 -10.09
C ASP A 292 6.25 11.06 -9.55
N PRO A 293 7.46 11.66 -9.66
CA PRO A 293 7.78 12.92 -9.02
C PRO A 293 7.15 14.13 -9.73
N SER A 294 6.53 15.02 -8.95
CA SER A 294 6.22 16.37 -9.39
C SER A 294 7.49 17.21 -9.55
N ARG A 295 7.51 18.16 -10.49
CA ARG A 295 8.62 19.09 -10.71
C ARG A 295 8.94 19.98 -9.51
N GLU A 296 8.05 20.07 -8.54
CA GLU A 296 8.30 20.76 -7.26
C GLU A 296 9.50 20.19 -6.48
N TYR A 297 9.95 18.95 -6.80
CA TYR A 297 11.07 18.28 -6.13
C TYR A 297 12.39 18.37 -6.88
N GLU A 298 12.53 19.25 -7.89
CA GLU A 298 13.78 19.43 -8.64
C GLU A 298 14.99 19.82 -7.75
N TYR A 299 14.75 20.32 -6.54
CA TYR A 299 15.80 20.62 -5.58
C TYR A 299 16.39 19.37 -4.90
N LEU A 300 15.73 18.21 -4.98
CA LEU A 300 16.23 16.95 -4.46
C LEU A 300 17.09 16.27 -5.54
N LYS A 301 18.37 16.04 -5.24
CA LYS A 301 19.35 15.52 -6.19
C LYS A 301 19.10 14.08 -6.60
N GLU A 302 18.44 13.31 -5.75
CA GLU A 302 18.11 11.90 -5.94
C GLU A 302 16.86 11.67 -6.80
N VAL A 303 16.10 12.71 -7.13
CA VAL A 303 14.86 12.60 -7.91
C VAL A 303 15.19 12.61 -9.40
N GLU A 304 14.76 11.57 -10.11
CA GLU A 304 14.88 11.44 -11.56
C GLU A 304 13.51 11.54 -12.23
N TYR A 305 13.41 12.37 -13.27
CA TYR A 305 12.18 12.61 -14.01
C TYR A 305 12.18 11.84 -15.34
N GLY A 306 10.98 11.48 -15.82
CA GLY A 306 10.81 10.74 -17.08
C GLY A 306 11.23 9.26 -16.99
N ASN A 307 11.41 8.75 -15.80
CA ASN A 307 11.60 7.34 -15.50
C ASN A 307 10.44 6.85 -14.63
N GLY A 308 10.06 5.60 -14.82
CA GLY A 308 8.92 5.01 -14.14
C GLY A 308 9.24 4.42 -12.77
N SER A 309 9.00 3.14 -12.62
CA SER A 309 9.17 2.39 -11.37
C SER A 309 10.60 2.42 -10.84
N ILE A 310 10.78 2.19 -9.53
CA ILE A 310 12.09 2.10 -8.88
C ILE A 310 12.38 0.64 -8.55
N GLU A 311 13.51 0.14 -9.02
CA GLU A 311 14.00 -1.20 -8.69
C GLU A 311 15.14 -1.12 -7.68
N PHE A 312 15.04 -1.87 -6.61
CA PHE A 312 16.11 -2.10 -5.64
C PHE A 312 16.69 -3.50 -5.81
N GLU A 313 18.01 -3.59 -5.87
CA GLU A 313 18.75 -4.83 -5.66
C GLU A 313 19.25 -4.85 -4.21
N ILE A 314 18.84 -5.87 -3.48
CA ILE A 314 19.05 -5.98 -2.03
C ILE A 314 19.88 -7.24 -1.74
N ASP A 315 21.07 -7.03 -1.18
CA ASP A 315 21.95 -8.07 -0.67
C ASP A 315 22.60 -7.61 0.64
N GLU A 316 23.92 -7.57 0.74
CA GLU A 316 24.64 -6.97 1.87
C GLU A 316 24.53 -5.44 1.90
N ALA A 317 24.19 -4.84 0.77
CA ALA A 317 23.86 -3.44 0.61
C ALA A 317 22.62 -3.28 -0.28
N MET A 318 21.99 -2.10 -0.24
CA MET A 318 20.90 -1.72 -1.13
C MET A 318 21.40 -0.81 -2.24
N ALA A 319 21.13 -1.20 -3.48
CA ALA A 319 21.34 -0.37 -4.65
C ALA A 319 20.00 -0.16 -5.38
N TYR A 320 19.78 1.01 -5.95
CA TYR A 320 18.54 1.29 -6.68
C TYR A 320 18.81 1.88 -8.05
N ARG A 321 17.82 1.71 -8.93
CA ARG A 321 17.74 2.38 -10.22
C ARG A 321 16.30 2.66 -10.59
N TYR A 322 16.09 3.72 -11.37
CA TYR A 322 14.80 3.94 -12.01
C TYR A 322 14.68 3.05 -13.26
N LYS A 323 13.49 2.51 -13.48
CA LYS A 323 13.15 1.69 -14.66
C LYS A 323 12.41 2.56 -15.68
N LYS A 324 12.80 2.41 -16.94
CA LYS A 324 12.10 3.01 -18.08
C LYS A 324 10.97 2.14 -18.57
#